data_989c63ed9fd95126e3cef14e5e522c54
#
_entry.id   989c63ed9fd95126e3cef14e5e522c54
#
_cell.length_a   1.000
_cell.length_b   1.000
_cell.length_c   1.000
_cell.angle_alpha   90.00
_cell.angle_beta   90.00
_cell.angle_gamma   90.00
#
_symmetry.space_group_name_H-M   'P 1'
#
loop_
_entity.id
_entity.type
_entity.pdbx_description
1 polymer ?
#
loop_
_entity_poly.entity_id
_entity_poly.type
_entity_poly.pdbx_seq_one_letter_code
_entity_poly.pdbx_strand_id
1 'polypeptide(L)'
;MDNYRKFSIAAFMGLMMVVTPAFSQDADDDDDDDAPAAAGAATEQVTRASKDVPELILGSSEDSFTVNQKDFELIAGQGYRWKITSAAGLEYKFHTDLFRNVWMNQIVINDLEVHMNGAPAWLEFDAEGTMQVQFTTIRPGTYTWSVPDLADKGLQGTITIK
;
A
#
# COMPACT_ATOMS: atom_id res chain seq x y z
N MET A 1 4.35 -12.86 57.33
CA MET A 1 4.40 -14.31 57.03
C MET A 1 4.89 -14.44 55.60
N ASP A 2 6.21 -14.63 55.49
CA ASP A 2 6.94 -14.68 54.22
C ASP A 2 6.78 -16.06 53.57
N ASN A 3 6.63 -16.07 52.24
CA ASN A 3 6.93 -17.25 51.46
C ASN A 3 7.56 -16.87 50.12
N TYR A 4 8.86 -16.65 50.13
CA TYR A 4 9.72 -16.64 48.96
C TYR A 4 9.94 -18.08 48.47
N ARG A 5 9.46 -18.43 47.28
CA ARG A 5 9.84 -19.64 46.56
C ARG A 5 11.02 -19.33 45.64
N LYS A 6 12.19 -19.86 46.01
CA LYS A 6 13.41 -19.88 45.22
C LYS A 6 13.27 -20.91 44.11
N PHE A 7 13.38 -20.48 42.84
CA PHE A 7 13.57 -21.39 41.71
C PHE A 7 15.03 -21.49 41.35
N SER A 8 15.57 -22.71 41.43
CA SER A 8 16.92 -23.08 41.04
C SER A 8 17.01 -23.14 39.49
N ILE A 9 18.03 -22.50 38.94
CA ILE A 9 18.39 -22.56 37.53
C ILE A 9 19.36 -23.76 37.40
N ALA A 10 18.97 -24.76 36.63
CA ALA A 10 19.86 -25.84 36.19
C ALA A 10 20.44 -25.45 34.81
N ALA A 11 21.76 -25.26 34.78
CA ALA A 11 22.51 -25.02 33.57
C ALA A 11 22.72 -26.36 32.82
N PHE A 12 22.22 -26.43 31.54
CA PHE A 12 22.47 -27.55 30.66
C PHE A 12 23.50 -27.11 29.61
N MET A 13 24.72 -27.65 29.75
CA MET A 13 25.83 -27.40 28.87
C MET A 13 25.81 -28.44 27.74
N GLY A 14 25.27 -28.04 26.55
CA GLY A 14 25.22 -28.85 25.35
C GLY A 14 26.44 -28.60 24.47
N LEU A 15 27.27 -29.63 24.30
CA LEU A 15 28.45 -29.68 23.42
C LEU A 15 27.98 -29.81 21.95
N MET A 16 28.12 -28.76 21.13
CA MET A 16 27.88 -28.84 19.67
C MET A 16 29.18 -29.23 18.96
N MET A 17 29.17 -30.43 18.35
CA MET A 17 30.16 -30.84 17.35
C MET A 17 29.92 -30.11 16.04
N VAL A 18 30.86 -29.35 15.57
CA VAL A 18 30.87 -28.74 14.23
C VAL A 18 31.46 -29.78 13.26
N VAL A 19 30.63 -30.26 12.35
CA VAL A 19 31.07 -31.07 11.19
C VAL A 19 31.16 -30.13 9.99
N THR A 20 32.38 -29.87 9.52
CA THR A 20 32.65 -29.14 8.29
C THR A 20 32.71 -30.13 7.12
N PRO A 21 31.90 -29.98 6.05
CA PRO A 21 32.16 -30.68 4.80
C PRO A 21 33.28 -29.98 4.03
N ALA A 22 34.30 -30.74 3.65
CA ALA A 22 35.32 -30.32 2.73
C ALA A 22 34.71 -30.33 1.29
N PHE A 23 34.74 -29.18 0.61
CA PHE A 23 34.49 -29.07 -0.80
C PHE A 23 35.82 -29.19 -1.56
N SER A 24 35.91 -30.19 -2.44
CA SER A 24 36.97 -30.33 -3.43
C SER A 24 36.79 -29.25 -4.49
N GLN A 25 37.88 -28.53 -4.76
CA GLN A 25 38.03 -27.73 -5.98
C GLN A 25 38.43 -28.68 -7.11
N ASP A 26 37.62 -28.71 -8.16
CA ASP A 26 38.08 -29.03 -9.50
C ASP A 26 37.96 -27.76 -10.36
N ALA A 27 39.07 -27.37 -10.91
CA ALA A 27 39.21 -26.31 -11.87
C ALA A 27 39.04 -26.92 -13.27
N ASP A 28 38.57 -26.07 -14.16
CA ASP A 28 38.68 -25.96 -15.62
C ASP A 28 37.31 -25.98 -16.30
N ASP A 29 36.91 -24.87 -16.90
CA ASP A 29 37.07 -24.51 -18.31
C ASP A 29 36.35 -23.19 -18.60
N ASP A 30 37.10 -22.36 -19.30
CA ASP A 30 36.69 -21.10 -19.93
C ASP A 30 35.57 -21.33 -20.95
N ASP A 31 34.45 -20.59 -20.82
CA ASP A 31 33.63 -20.19 -21.95
C ASP A 31 33.03 -18.79 -21.67
N ASP A 32 33.66 -17.78 -22.27
CA ASP A 32 33.15 -16.41 -22.38
C ASP A 32 31.87 -16.41 -23.21
N ASP A 33 30.71 -16.35 -22.56
CA ASP A 33 29.45 -15.92 -23.15
C ASP A 33 29.00 -14.64 -22.45
N ASP A 34 29.50 -13.49 -22.97
CA ASP A 34 28.98 -12.15 -22.72
C ASP A 34 27.51 -12.05 -23.20
N ALA A 35 26.58 -12.57 -22.41
CA ALA A 35 25.17 -12.19 -22.52
C ALA A 35 24.99 -10.84 -21.84
N PRO A 36 24.48 -9.80 -22.53
CA PRO A 36 24.21 -8.53 -21.89
C PRO A 36 23.19 -8.75 -20.76
N ALA A 37 23.62 -8.44 -19.54
CA ALA A 37 22.73 -8.42 -18.39
C ALA A 37 21.54 -7.51 -18.73
N ALA A 38 20.38 -8.11 -18.97
CA ALA A 38 19.14 -7.39 -19.07
C ALA A 38 18.99 -6.57 -17.79
N ALA A 39 19.00 -5.26 -17.92
CA ALA A 39 18.70 -4.35 -16.82
C ALA A 39 17.31 -4.71 -16.31
N GLY A 40 17.26 -5.55 -15.30
CA GLY A 40 16.04 -5.95 -14.62
C GLY A 40 15.40 -4.68 -14.07
N ALA A 41 14.22 -4.33 -14.59
CA ALA A 41 13.39 -3.32 -13.97
C ALA A 41 13.29 -3.68 -12.49
N ALA A 42 13.74 -2.79 -11.61
CA ALA A 42 13.70 -3.02 -10.17
C ALA A 42 12.25 -3.28 -9.79
N THR A 43 11.92 -4.53 -9.50
CA THR A 43 10.59 -4.91 -9.04
C THR A 43 10.39 -4.23 -7.69
N GLU A 44 9.47 -3.30 -7.61
CA GLU A 44 9.18 -2.59 -6.36
C GLU A 44 8.76 -3.61 -5.30
N GLN A 45 9.52 -3.67 -4.18
CA GLN A 45 9.30 -4.68 -3.16
C GLN A 45 8.23 -4.24 -2.15
N VAL A 46 7.42 -5.22 -1.72
CA VAL A 46 6.47 -5.05 -0.61
C VAL A 46 7.25 -4.83 0.70
N THR A 47 6.81 -3.86 1.48
CA THR A 47 7.37 -3.53 2.79
C THR A 47 6.32 -3.68 3.89
N ARG A 48 6.76 -3.84 5.14
CA ARG A 48 5.85 -3.88 6.30
C ARG A 48 5.22 -2.52 6.60
N ALA A 49 5.94 -1.43 6.28
CA ALA A 49 5.42 -0.08 6.46
C ALA A 49 4.44 0.27 5.35
N SER A 50 3.36 0.95 5.68
CA SER A 50 2.44 1.50 4.68
C SER A 50 3.14 2.59 3.87
N LYS A 51 2.95 2.57 2.55
CA LYS A 51 3.41 3.60 1.62
C LYS A 51 2.32 4.65 1.41
N ASP A 52 2.72 5.86 1.09
CA ASP A 52 1.76 6.91 0.71
C ASP A 52 1.47 6.81 -0.78
N VAL A 53 0.19 6.78 -1.14
CA VAL A 53 -0.26 7.01 -2.52
C VAL A 53 -0.20 8.52 -2.77
N PRO A 54 0.23 8.99 -3.96
CA PRO A 54 0.10 10.40 -4.30
C PRO A 54 -1.31 10.92 -4.02
N GLU A 55 -1.41 12.08 -3.38
CA GLU A 55 -2.69 12.66 -3.00
C GLU A 55 -3.56 12.94 -4.24
N LEU A 56 -4.84 12.57 -4.19
CA LEU A 56 -5.83 12.98 -5.18
C LEU A 56 -6.52 14.26 -4.70
N ILE A 57 -6.43 15.31 -5.48
CA ILE A 57 -7.08 16.59 -5.20
C ILE A 57 -8.21 16.80 -6.20
N LEU A 58 -9.43 16.92 -5.71
CA LEU A 58 -10.65 17.17 -6.46
C LEU A 58 -10.96 18.66 -6.42
N GLY A 59 -10.97 19.29 -7.59
CA GLY A 59 -11.19 20.72 -7.75
C GLY A 59 -9.98 21.58 -7.31
N SER A 60 -10.19 22.88 -7.40
CA SER A 60 -9.30 23.92 -6.89
C SER A 60 -10.16 25.14 -6.51
N SER A 61 -9.54 26.15 -5.90
CA SER A 61 -10.21 27.44 -5.62
C SER A 61 -10.69 28.18 -6.88
N GLU A 62 -10.12 27.86 -8.05
CA GLU A 62 -10.41 28.55 -9.31
C GLU A 62 -11.34 27.72 -10.20
N ASP A 63 -11.23 26.38 -10.15
CA ASP A 63 -12.00 25.47 -11.00
C ASP A 63 -12.37 24.17 -10.26
N SER A 64 -13.65 23.99 -10.01
CA SER A 64 -14.18 22.80 -9.33
C SER A 64 -14.13 21.52 -10.18
N PHE A 65 -13.77 21.59 -11.45
CA PHE A 65 -13.79 20.43 -12.37
C PHE A 65 -12.40 19.92 -12.75
N THR A 66 -11.38 20.32 -11.97
CA THR A 66 -10.00 19.86 -12.16
C THR A 66 -9.63 18.73 -11.23
N VAL A 67 -8.59 17.99 -11.59
CA VAL A 67 -7.89 17.03 -10.73
C VAL A 67 -6.39 17.12 -10.98
N ASN A 68 -5.60 16.92 -9.93
CA ASN A 68 -4.14 16.97 -10.03
C ASN A 68 -3.56 15.72 -10.72
N GLN A 69 -4.23 14.57 -10.59
CA GLN A 69 -3.77 13.28 -11.10
C GLN A 69 -4.95 12.35 -11.36
N LYS A 70 -4.87 11.53 -12.42
CA LYS A 70 -5.95 10.60 -12.79
C LYS A 70 -5.57 9.14 -12.59
N ASP A 71 -4.29 8.81 -12.79
CA ASP A 71 -3.84 7.43 -12.83
C ASP A 71 -2.85 7.16 -11.70
N PHE A 72 -3.05 6.01 -11.03
CA PHE A 72 -2.26 5.57 -9.89
C PHE A 72 -1.74 4.17 -10.13
N GLU A 73 -0.49 3.91 -9.70
CA GLU A 73 0.12 2.58 -9.75
C GLU A 73 0.45 2.11 -8.35
N LEU A 74 0.03 0.90 -8.03
CA LEU A 74 0.21 0.25 -6.74
C LEU A 74 0.76 -1.17 -6.96
N ILE A 75 1.31 -1.78 -5.91
CA ILE A 75 1.75 -3.17 -5.94
C ILE A 75 0.89 -4.04 -5.02
N ALA A 76 0.64 -5.27 -5.42
CA ALA A 76 -0.15 -6.22 -4.62
C ALA A 76 0.58 -6.59 -3.33
N GLY A 77 -0.17 -6.79 -2.24
CA GLY A 77 0.34 -7.14 -0.93
C GLY A 77 0.89 -5.98 -0.10
N GLN A 78 0.92 -4.76 -0.63
CA GLN A 78 1.44 -3.58 0.05
C GLN A 78 0.32 -2.84 0.79
N GLY A 79 0.61 -2.39 2.01
CA GLY A 79 -0.24 -1.45 2.75
C GLY A 79 -0.07 -0.02 2.24
N TYR A 80 -1.17 0.70 2.12
CA TYR A 80 -1.17 2.08 1.61
C TYR A 80 -1.98 3.03 2.48
N ARG A 81 -1.59 4.32 2.43
CA ARG A 81 -2.35 5.47 2.91
C ARG A 81 -2.61 6.37 1.71
N TRP A 82 -3.86 6.67 1.43
CA TRP A 82 -4.25 7.52 0.32
C TRP A 82 -5.10 8.68 0.79
N LYS A 83 -4.61 9.89 0.58
CA LYS A 83 -5.35 11.12 0.86
C LYS A 83 -6.18 11.49 -0.37
N ILE A 84 -7.45 11.75 -0.13
CA ILE A 84 -8.39 12.28 -1.12
C ILE A 84 -8.91 13.59 -0.54
N THR A 85 -8.69 14.67 -1.26
CA THR A 85 -8.94 16.04 -0.80
C THR A 85 -9.93 16.73 -1.72
N SER A 86 -10.99 17.29 -1.15
CA SER A 86 -11.83 18.30 -1.79
C SER A 86 -11.18 19.67 -1.58
N ALA A 87 -10.80 20.34 -2.67
CA ALA A 87 -10.18 21.68 -2.65
C ALA A 87 -11.10 22.75 -3.26
N ALA A 88 -12.40 22.47 -3.39
CA ALA A 88 -13.42 23.39 -3.84
C ALA A 88 -14.70 23.21 -3.02
N GLY A 89 -15.50 24.25 -2.91
CA GLY A 89 -16.78 24.20 -2.18
C GLY A 89 -17.92 23.48 -2.90
N LEU A 90 -17.60 22.56 -3.82
CA LEU A 90 -18.56 21.72 -4.51
C LEU A 90 -18.68 20.37 -3.82
N GLU A 91 -19.88 19.79 -3.80
CA GLU A 91 -20.10 18.42 -3.35
C GLU A 91 -19.43 17.42 -4.30
N TYR A 92 -18.57 16.53 -3.74
CA TYR A 92 -17.96 15.44 -4.49
C TYR A 92 -18.31 14.09 -3.88
N LYS A 93 -18.94 13.23 -4.67
CA LYS A 93 -19.19 11.83 -4.33
C LYS A 93 -18.12 10.96 -5.00
N PHE A 94 -17.04 10.71 -4.31
CA PHE A 94 -15.93 9.89 -4.82
C PHE A 94 -16.28 8.41 -4.76
N HIS A 95 -16.40 7.77 -5.90
CA HIS A 95 -16.64 6.35 -6.06
C HIS A 95 -15.41 5.63 -6.60
N THR A 96 -15.18 4.41 -6.13
CA THR A 96 -14.18 3.51 -6.72
C THR A 96 -14.56 2.06 -6.49
N ASP A 97 -14.27 1.20 -7.45
CA ASP A 97 -14.39 -0.25 -7.31
C ASP A 97 -13.18 -0.86 -6.59
N LEU A 98 -12.08 -0.11 -6.41
CA LEU A 98 -10.90 -0.52 -5.65
C LEU A 98 -11.27 -0.96 -4.24
N PHE A 99 -12.09 -0.20 -3.52
CA PHE A 99 -12.38 -0.44 -2.10
C PHE A 99 -12.98 -1.81 -1.81
N ARG A 100 -13.65 -2.42 -2.80
CA ARG A 100 -14.22 -3.78 -2.71
C ARG A 100 -13.20 -4.88 -3.00
N ASN A 101 -12.02 -4.51 -3.48
CA ASN A 101 -10.99 -5.42 -3.97
C ASN A 101 -9.67 -5.32 -3.18
N VAL A 102 -9.68 -4.59 -2.06
CA VAL A 102 -8.58 -4.43 -1.12
C VAL A 102 -9.06 -4.77 0.30
N TRP A 103 -8.13 -4.95 1.20
CA TRP A 103 -8.44 -5.02 2.63
C TRP A 103 -8.49 -3.60 3.19
N MET A 104 -9.70 -3.11 3.46
CA MET A 104 -9.89 -1.80 4.08
C MET A 104 -9.54 -1.87 5.56
N ASN A 105 -8.68 -0.94 6.02
CA ASN A 105 -8.26 -0.86 7.42
C ASN A 105 -9.06 0.22 8.16
N GLN A 106 -8.93 1.46 7.70
CA GLN A 106 -9.58 2.60 8.33
C GLN A 106 -9.68 3.81 7.40
N ILE A 107 -10.54 4.73 7.77
CA ILE A 107 -10.63 6.08 7.20
C ILE A 107 -10.30 7.07 8.33
N VAL A 108 -9.44 8.04 8.06
CA VAL A 108 -9.06 9.10 9.00
C VAL A 108 -9.58 10.44 8.50
N ILE A 109 -10.30 11.15 9.37
CA ILE A 109 -10.89 12.47 9.09
C ILE A 109 -10.59 13.36 10.29
N ASN A 110 -9.79 14.43 10.12
CA ASN A 110 -9.43 15.35 11.21
C ASN A 110 -8.93 14.62 12.48
N ASP A 111 -8.00 13.69 12.30
CA ASP A 111 -7.41 12.84 13.35
C ASP A 111 -8.41 11.90 14.05
N LEU A 112 -9.62 11.77 13.54
CA LEU A 112 -10.59 10.76 13.99
C LEU A 112 -10.52 9.54 13.07
N GLU A 113 -10.49 8.35 13.65
CA GLU A 113 -10.35 7.09 12.94
C GLU A 113 -11.66 6.30 12.91
N VAL A 114 -12.06 5.88 11.71
CA VAL A 114 -13.17 4.93 11.52
C VAL A 114 -12.56 3.61 11.07
N HIS A 115 -12.48 2.63 11.97
CA HIS A 115 -12.00 1.30 11.64
C HIS A 115 -13.04 0.54 10.82
N MET A 116 -12.57 -0.05 9.71
CA MET A 116 -13.45 -0.66 8.71
C MET A 116 -13.51 -2.18 8.87
N ASN A 117 -14.69 -2.73 8.65
CA ASN A 117 -14.91 -4.18 8.49
C ASN A 117 -15.58 -4.48 7.13
N GLY A 118 -15.32 -3.64 6.16
CA GLY A 118 -15.87 -3.70 4.80
C GLY A 118 -15.56 -2.42 4.04
N ALA A 119 -15.94 -2.37 2.77
CA ALA A 119 -15.74 -1.21 1.93
C ALA A 119 -16.83 -0.16 2.15
N PRO A 120 -16.51 1.15 2.19
CA PRO A 120 -17.51 2.19 2.07
C PRO A 120 -18.15 2.13 0.68
N ALA A 121 -19.39 2.59 0.57
CA ALA A 121 -20.07 2.67 -0.72
C ALA A 121 -19.45 3.79 -1.60
N TRP A 122 -19.20 4.94 -1.01
CA TRP A 122 -18.50 6.10 -1.57
C TRP A 122 -17.94 6.96 -0.43
N LEU A 123 -17.11 7.94 -0.76
CA LEU A 123 -16.72 9.03 0.13
C LEU A 123 -17.40 10.31 -0.35
N GLU A 124 -18.06 11.04 0.54
CA GLU A 124 -18.77 12.25 0.22
C GLU A 124 -18.15 13.46 0.90
N PHE A 125 -17.88 14.49 0.11
CA PHE A 125 -17.31 15.75 0.56
C PHE A 125 -18.34 16.85 0.31
N ASP A 126 -18.96 17.36 1.36
CA ASP A 126 -19.91 18.50 1.31
C ASP A 126 -19.20 19.84 1.46
N ALA A 127 -17.90 19.82 1.74
CA ALA A 127 -17.05 20.97 1.94
C ALA A 127 -15.59 20.63 1.61
N GLU A 128 -14.74 21.66 1.63
CA GLU A 128 -13.30 21.46 1.57
C GLU A 128 -12.80 20.61 2.75
N GLY A 129 -11.92 19.65 2.46
CA GLY A 129 -11.38 18.77 3.49
C GLY A 129 -10.71 17.53 2.91
N THR A 130 -10.05 16.79 3.78
CA THR A 130 -9.29 15.58 3.41
C THR A 130 -9.80 14.37 4.17
N MET A 131 -10.02 13.27 3.45
CA MET A 131 -10.18 11.94 4.01
C MET A 131 -8.96 11.09 3.64
N GLN A 132 -8.32 10.47 4.63
CA GLN A 132 -7.23 9.53 4.38
C GLN A 132 -7.75 8.10 4.51
N VAL A 133 -7.68 7.35 3.42
CA VAL A 133 -8.06 5.94 3.39
C VAL A 133 -6.82 5.09 3.61
N GLN A 134 -6.91 4.09 4.50
CA GLN A 134 -5.83 3.12 4.73
C GLN A 134 -6.31 1.73 4.33
N PHE A 135 -5.52 1.05 3.50
CA PHE A 135 -5.87 -0.26 2.97
C PHE A 135 -4.63 -1.07 2.61
N THR A 136 -4.83 -2.38 2.42
CA THR A 136 -3.82 -3.28 1.88
C THR A 136 -4.31 -3.83 0.56
N THR A 137 -3.51 -3.71 -0.48
CA THR A 137 -3.82 -4.25 -1.81
C THR A 137 -3.78 -5.78 -1.79
N ILE A 138 -4.75 -6.44 -2.44
CA ILE A 138 -4.85 -7.90 -2.46
C ILE A 138 -4.80 -8.44 -3.89
N ARG A 139 -5.56 -7.85 -4.79
CA ARG A 139 -5.76 -8.38 -6.14
C ARG A 139 -5.11 -7.47 -7.17
N PRO A 140 -4.15 -7.98 -7.98
CA PRO A 140 -3.70 -7.29 -9.18
C PRO A 140 -4.88 -7.03 -10.13
N GLY A 141 -4.82 -5.92 -10.85
CA GLY A 141 -5.86 -5.53 -11.80
C GLY A 141 -5.92 -4.03 -12.00
N THR A 142 -6.81 -3.60 -12.90
CA THR A 142 -7.09 -2.19 -13.14
C THR A 142 -8.47 -1.88 -12.59
N TYR A 143 -8.51 -0.89 -11.73
CA TYR A 143 -9.70 -0.36 -11.06
C TYR A 143 -9.96 1.06 -11.52
N THR A 144 -11.17 1.54 -11.29
CA THR A 144 -11.57 2.90 -11.66
C THR A 144 -11.94 3.73 -10.44
N TRP A 145 -11.79 5.03 -10.56
CA TRP A 145 -12.39 5.98 -9.65
C TRP A 145 -13.12 7.06 -10.44
N SER A 146 -14.16 7.63 -9.86
CA SER A 146 -14.90 8.74 -10.47
C SER A 146 -15.70 9.54 -9.44
N VAL A 147 -16.04 10.76 -9.81
CA VAL A 147 -17.18 11.50 -9.26
C VAL A 147 -18.28 11.40 -10.32
N PRO A 148 -19.31 10.51 -10.19
CA PRO A 148 -20.19 10.12 -11.29
C PRO A 148 -20.85 11.30 -11.98
N ASP A 149 -21.37 12.28 -11.21
CA ASP A 149 -22.04 13.45 -11.74
C ASP A 149 -21.10 14.43 -12.48
N LEU A 150 -19.78 14.22 -12.37
CA LEU A 150 -18.75 15.08 -12.95
C LEU A 150 -17.74 14.28 -13.81
N ALA A 151 -18.03 13.01 -14.10
CA ALA A 151 -17.12 12.14 -14.85
C ALA A 151 -16.89 12.68 -16.28
N ASP A 152 -17.92 13.18 -16.96
CA ASP A 152 -17.82 13.81 -18.29
C ASP A 152 -16.99 15.10 -18.28
N LYS A 153 -16.78 15.73 -17.13
CA LYS A 153 -15.88 16.88 -16.95
C LYS A 153 -14.45 16.46 -16.62
N GLY A 154 -14.19 15.15 -16.55
CA GLY A 154 -12.86 14.59 -16.38
C GLY A 154 -12.50 14.23 -14.94
N LEU A 155 -13.45 14.21 -13.99
CA LEU A 155 -13.25 13.75 -12.62
C LEU A 155 -13.40 12.22 -12.58
N GLN A 156 -12.49 11.53 -13.26
CA GLN A 156 -12.37 10.08 -13.30
C GLN A 156 -10.96 9.65 -13.69
N GLY A 157 -10.59 8.43 -13.35
CA GLY A 157 -9.29 7.88 -13.67
C GLY A 157 -9.15 6.41 -13.31
N THR A 158 -7.91 5.92 -13.30
CA THR A 158 -7.60 4.51 -13.12
C THR A 158 -6.61 4.28 -11.97
N ILE A 159 -6.70 3.08 -11.38
CA ILE A 159 -5.78 2.60 -10.35
C ILE A 159 -5.34 1.21 -10.77
N THR A 160 -4.06 1.05 -11.09
CA THR A 160 -3.49 -0.24 -11.50
C THR A 160 -2.71 -0.85 -10.34
N ILE A 161 -3.08 -2.07 -9.95
CA ILE A 161 -2.32 -2.90 -8.99
C ILE A 161 -1.55 -3.95 -9.80
N LYS A 162 -0.23 -3.94 -9.66
CA LYS A 162 0.70 -4.88 -10.31
C LYS A 162 1.10 -6.00 -9.37
#